data_8b90a7741305b38ad3789dc52198e69b
#
_entry.id   8b90a7741305b38ad3789dc52198e69b
#
_cell.length_a   1.000
_cell.length_b   1.000
_cell.length_c   1.000
_cell.angle_alpha   90.00
_cell.angle_beta   90.00
_cell.angle_gamma   90.00
#
_symmetry.space_group_name_H-M   'P 1'
#
loop_
_entity.id
_entity.type
_entity.pdbx_description
1 polymer ?
#
loop_
_entity_poly.entity_id
_entity_poly.type
_entity_poly.pdbx_seq_one_letter_code
_entity_poly.pdbx_strand_id
1 'polypeptide(L)'
;MVAFYAYMDTHETNPGRHQTLIFDIAKTNIGYAYNTNSGLFTSPDHGIYMFTWTIICESYGFVYSEIMINSAPFGSILTNSQSITNDHTVTGIVVAEVYQGDVVYILTNPNQPIQRGILSDTFHRTSYSGWKIY
;
A
#
# COMPACT_ATOMS: atom_id res chain seq x y z
N MET A 1 10.57 18.65 -4.93
CA MET A 1 10.72 17.35 -4.26
C MET A 1 9.35 16.74 -4.01
N VAL A 2 9.22 15.44 -4.23
CA VAL A 2 7.98 14.71 -3.98
C VAL A 2 8.31 13.49 -3.11
N ALA A 3 7.69 13.39 -1.96
CA ALA A 3 7.90 12.26 -1.04
C ALA A 3 6.73 12.14 -0.08
N PHE A 4 6.30 10.91 0.20
CA PHE A 4 5.28 10.68 1.22
C PHE A 4 5.55 9.41 2.00
N TYR A 5 5.08 9.40 3.23
CA TYR A 5 4.99 8.23 4.08
C TYR A 5 3.67 8.28 4.82
N ALA A 6 2.86 7.25 4.62
CA ALA A 6 1.55 7.14 5.23
C ALA A 6 1.32 5.75 5.82
N TYR A 7 0.48 5.65 6.83
CA TYR A 7 0.12 4.37 7.42
C TYR A 7 -1.37 4.35 7.81
N MET A 8 -1.88 3.16 8.06
CA MET A 8 -3.22 3.01 8.60
C MET A 8 -3.20 3.30 10.10
N ASP A 9 -4.10 4.15 10.56
CA ASP A 9 -4.21 4.48 11.99
C ASP A 9 -4.74 3.28 12.79
N THR A 10 -5.67 2.52 12.20
CA THR A 10 -6.31 1.37 12.82
C THR A 10 -6.27 0.16 11.91
N HIS A 11 -6.61 -1.02 12.46
CA HIS A 11 -6.74 -2.25 11.68
C HIS A 11 -7.82 -2.13 10.62
N GLU A 12 -7.59 -2.76 9.46
CA GLU A 12 -8.64 -3.06 8.51
C GLU A 12 -9.13 -4.47 8.81
N THR A 13 -10.23 -4.57 9.56
CA THR A 13 -10.69 -5.85 10.13
C THR A 13 -11.41 -6.74 9.15
N ASN A 14 -11.92 -6.19 8.05
CA ASN A 14 -12.69 -6.96 7.08
C ASN A 14 -12.41 -6.47 5.65
N PRO A 15 -11.16 -6.61 5.17
CA PRO A 15 -10.82 -6.17 3.82
C PRO A 15 -11.54 -7.01 2.78
N GLY A 16 -12.07 -6.34 1.75
CA GLY A 16 -12.67 -6.99 0.61
C GLY A 16 -11.69 -7.15 -0.53
N ARG A 17 -12.06 -7.94 -1.55
CA ARG A 17 -11.33 -8.02 -2.81
C ARG A 17 -11.51 -6.71 -3.58
N HIS A 18 -10.53 -6.36 -4.40
CA HIS A 18 -10.58 -5.16 -5.24
C HIS A 18 -10.83 -3.90 -4.42
N GLN A 19 -10.24 -3.84 -3.25
CA GLN A 19 -10.37 -2.71 -2.33
C GLN A 19 -9.09 -1.88 -2.37
N THR A 20 -9.23 -0.58 -2.61
CA THR A 20 -8.11 0.35 -2.44
C THR A 20 -7.83 0.52 -0.96
N LEU A 21 -6.60 0.25 -0.55
CA LEU A 21 -6.21 0.42 0.84
C LEU A 21 -5.92 1.89 1.10
N ILE A 22 -6.55 2.43 2.14
CA ILE A 22 -6.42 3.83 2.52
C ILE A 22 -5.49 3.94 3.71
N PHE A 23 -4.34 4.60 3.51
CA PHE A 23 -3.38 4.89 4.56
C PHE A 23 -3.66 6.31 5.02
N ASP A 24 -4.46 6.43 6.07
CA ASP A 24 -5.15 7.66 6.44
C ASP A 24 -4.33 8.66 7.24
N ILE A 25 -3.14 8.26 7.69
CA ILE A 25 -2.22 9.15 8.39
C ILE A 25 -0.97 9.35 7.55
N ALA A 26 -0.76 10.56 7.05
CA ALA A 26 0.44 10.91 6.32
C ALA A 26 1.40 11.68 7.23
N LYS A 27 2.49 11.04 7.64
CA LYS A 27 3.53 11.68 8.45
C LYS A 27 4.44 12.55 7.62
N THR A 28 4.62 12.20 6.35
CA THR A 28 5.36 12.98 5.37
C THR A 28 4.52 13.07 4.11
N ASN A 29 4.34 14.25 3.57
CA ASN A 29 3.61 14.45 2.32
C ASN A 29 4.13 15.69 1.61
N ILE A 30 5.39 15.64 1.20
CA ILE A 30 6.08 16.74 0.52
C ILE A 30 5.63 16.78 -0.92
N GLY A 31 5.08 17.93 -1.36
CA GLY A 31 4.46 18.10 -2.67
C GLY A 31 2.97 17.80 -2.66
N TYR A 32 2.43 17.33 -1.53
CA TYR A 32 0.98 17.09 -1.31
C TYR A 32 0.34 16.19 -2.38
N ALA A 33 1.10 15.23 -2.89
CA ALA A 33 0.64 14.36 -3.97
C ALA A 33 -0.14 13.12 -3.48
N TYR A 34 -0.01 12.77 -2.20
CA TYR A 34 -0.75 11.66 -1.61
C TYR A 34 -2.02 12.16 -0.90
N ASN A 35 -3.14 11.50 -1.16
CA ASN A 35 -4.44 11.84 -0.59
C ASN A 35 -4.83 10.83 0.49
N THR A 36 -4.91 11.28 1.75
CA THR A 36 -5.24 10.43 2.90
C THR A 36 -6.69 9.97 2.92
N ASN A 37 -7.57 10.57 2.14
CA ASN A 37 -8.98 10.17 2.08
C ASN A 37 -9.25 9.08 1.05
N SER A 38 -8.48 9.07 -0.03
CA SER A 38 -8.67 8.11 -1.14
C SER A 38 -7.62 7.01 -1.20
N GLY A 39 -6.46 7.22 -0.56
CA GLY A 39 -5.32 6.31 -0.67
C GLY A 39 -4.55 6.46 -1.98
N LEU A 40 -4.84 7.48 -2.77
CA LEU A 40 -4.26 7.68 -4.08
C LEU A 40 -3.08 8.65 -4.04
N PHE A 41 -1.97 8.25 -4.65
CA PHE A 41 -0.89 9.15 -5.00
C PHE A 41 -1.09 9.58 -6.45
N THR A 42 -1.14 10.88 -6.70
CA THR A 42 -1.23 11.42 -8.07
C THR A 42 0.07 12.11 -8.40
N SER A 43 0.78 11.61 -9.40
CA SER A 43 2.11 12.13 -9.73
C SER A 43 2.04 13.57 -10.23
N PRO A 44 2.76 14.50 -9.58
CA PRO A 44 2.80 15.89 -10.06
C PRO A 44 3.79 16.10 -11.21
N ASP A 45 4.72 15.17 -11.39
CA ASP A 45 5.81 15.27 -12.36
C ASP A 45 6.11 13.94 -13.02
N HIS A 46 6.57 13.97 -14.27
CA HIS A 46 7.22 12.84 -14.90
C HIS A 46 8.57 12.56 -14.23
N GLY A 47 8.83 11.31 -13.91
CA GLY A 47 10.13 10.92 -13.35
C GLY A 47 10.19 9.46 -12.96
N ILE A 48 11.30 9.11 -12.32
CA ILE A 48 11.53 7.79 -11.76
C ILE A 48 11.25 7.87 -10.26
N TYR A 49 10.40 6.97 -9.79
CA TYR A 49 9.95 6.95 -8.39
C TYR A 49 10.22 5.59 -7.79
N MET A 50 10.47 5.56 -6.50
CA MET A 50 10.43 4.34 -5.71
C MET A 50 9.17 4.36 -4.87
N PHE A 51 8.42 3.24 -4.90
CA PHE A 51 7.27 3.02 -4.02
C PHE A 51 7.51 1.78 -3.19
N THR A 52 7.07 1.82 -1.94
CA THR A 52 7.15 0.67 -1.04
C THR A 52 5.86 0.59 -0.23
N TRP A 53 5.37 -0.62 0.00
CA TRP A 53 4.21 -0.83 0.86
C TRP A 53 4.45 -2.05 1.73
N THR A 54 3.98 -1.95 2.96
CA THR A 54 4.14 -2.99 3.97
C THR A 54 2.76 -3.40 4.45
N ILE A 55 2.49 -4.69 4.37
CA ILE A 55 1.22 -5.27 4.80
C ILE A 55 1.50 -6.22 5.96
N ILE A 56 0.80 -6.02 7.07
CA ILE A 56 0.84 -6.91 8.22
C ILE A 56 -0.47 -7.70 8.22
N CYS A 57 -0.37 -9.01 8.09
CA CYS A 57 -1.54 -9.88 8.08
C CYS A 57 -1.71 -10.55 9.45
N GLU A 58 -2.95 -10.54 9.93
CA GLU A 58 -3.34 -11.23 11.16
C GLU A 58 -3.01 -12.73 11.08
N SER A 59 -2.66 -13.33 12.23
CA SER A 59 -2.39 -14.76 12.33
C SER A 59 -3.53 -15.59 11.71
N TYR A 60 -3.19 -16.68 11.05
CA TYR A 60 -4.07 -17.56 10.28
C TYR A 60 -4.71 -16.92 9.04
N GLY A 61 -4.30 -15.71 8.70
CA GLY A 61 -4.82 -15.00 7.54
C GLY A 61 -3.87 -14.93 6.38
N PHE A 62 -4.35 -14.38 5.28
CA PHE A 62 -3.53 -14.04 4.12
C PHE A 62 -4.19 -12.96 3.29
N VAL A 63 -3.37 -12.15 2.62
CA VAL A 63 -3.83 -11.11 1.71
C VAL A 63 -2.86 -10.96 0.55
N TYR A 64 -3.41 -10.94 -0.65
CA TYR A 64 -2.68 -10.59 -1.88
C TYR A 64 -2.91 -9.09 -2.13
N SER A 65 -1.83 -8.34 -2.25
CA SER A 65 -1.92 -6.90 -2.55
C SER A 65 -1.05 -6.55 -3.74
N GLU A 66 -1.47 -5.51 -4.45
CA GLU A 66 -0.83 -5.04 -5.66
C GLU A 66 -0.62 -3.54 -5.59
N ILE A 67 0.48 -3.07 -6.17
CA ILE A 67 0.60 -1.65 -6.49
C ILE A 67 0.12 -1.44 -7.91
N MET A 68 -0.80 -0.49 -8.06
CA MET A 68 -1.43 -0.16 -9.32
C MET A 68 -0.90 1.16 -9.83
N ILE A 69 -0.67 1.23 -11.14
CA ILE A 69 -0.42 2.51 -11.81
C ILE A 69 -1.57 2.69 -12.80
N ASN A 70 -2.40 3.69 -12.54
CA ASN A 70 -3.69 3.88 -13.18
C ASN A 70 -4.54 2.62 -12.94
N SER A 71 -4.96 1.91 -13.96
CA SER A 71 -5.76 0.69 -13.80
C SER A 71 -4.96 -0.60 -14.06
N ALA A 72 -3.63 -0.50 -14.14
CA ALA A 72 -2.76 -1.63 -14.47
C ALA A 72 -1.95 -2.09 -13.26
N PRO A 73 -1.95 -3.39 -12.92
CA PRO A 73 -1.07 -3.90 -11.86
C PRO A 73 0.38 -3.77 -12.28
N PHE A 74 1.21 -3.28 -11.35
CA PHE A 74 2.63 -3.05 -11.59
C PHE A 74 3.54 -3.95 -10.75
N GLY A 75 3.15 -4.24 -9.51
CA GLY A 75 3.87 -5.14 -8.63
C GLY A 75 2.92 -5.78 -7.63
N SER A 76 3.30 -6.92 -7.05
CA SER A 76 2.41 -7.66 -6.16
C SER A 76 3.18 -8.37 -5.06
N ILE A 77 2.53 -8.55 -3.91
CA ILE A 77 3.04 -9.35 -2.81
C ILE A 77 1.92 -10.18 -2.20
N LEU A 78 2.32 -11.30 -1.59
CA LEU A 78 1.45 -12.09 -0.74
C LEU A 78 1.95 -12.01 0.69
N THR A 79 1.09 -11.58 1.61
CA THR A 79 1.35 -11.67 3.04
C THR A 79 0.56 -12.85 3.57
N ASN A 80 1.27 -13.91 4.00
CA ASN A 80 0.64 -15.18 4.35
C ASN A 80 1.00 -15.60 5.77
N SER A 81 0.01 -15.59 6.67
CA SER A 81 0.09 -16.07 8.06
C SER A 81 -0.77 -17.31 8.27
N GLN A 82 -1.14 -18.01 7.20
CA GLN A 82 -2.21 -19.02 7.22
C GLN A 82 -1.92 -20.19 8.14
N SER A 83 -0.69 -20.63 8.22
CA SER A 83 -0.27 -21.82 8.96
C SER A 83 0.41 -21.53 10.29
N ILE A 84 0.39 -20.28 10.76
CA ILE A 84 1.11 -19.88 11.97
C ILE A 84 0.24 -19.07 12.92
N THR A 85 0.65 -19.04 14.19
CA THR A 85 -0.05 -18.33 15.26
C THR A 85 0.39 -16.87 15.40
N ASN A 86 1.40 -16.43 14.63
CA ASN A 86 1.92 -15.07 14.68
C ASN A 86 1.52 -14.29 13.43
N ASP A 87 1.49 -12.96 13.57
CA ASP A 87 1.29 -12.07 12.43
C ASP A 87 2.53 -12.09 11.54
N HIS A 88 2.33 -11.97 10.24
CA HIS A 88 3.42 -11.82 9.28
C HIS A 88 3.39 -10.42 8.65
N THR A 89 4.58 -9.95 8.34
CA THR A 89 4.79 -8.65 7.69
C THR A 89 5.59 -8.87 6.42
N VAL A 90 5.09 -8.35 5.30
CA VAL A 90 5.77 -8.40 4.01
C VAL A 90 5.81 -7.00 3.41
N THR A 91 6.96 -6.64 2.85
CA THR A 91 7.16 -5.36 2.19
C THR A 91 7.44 -5.58 0.71
N GLY A 92 6.69 -4.86 -0.13
CA GLY A 92 6.95 -4.77 -1.56
C GLY A 92 7.68 -3.49 -1.89
N ILE A 93 8.57 -3.53 -2.86
CA ILE A 93 9.31 -2.37 -3.36
C ILE A 93 9.30 -2.42 -4.88
N VAL A 94 8.98 -1.31 -5.52
CA VAL A 94 9.06 -1.17 -6.97
C VAL A 94 9.76 0.13 -7.34
N VAL A 95 10.38 0.14 -8.50
CA VAL A 95 10.91 1.33 -9.14
C VAL A 95 10.14 1.52 -10.44
N ALA A 96 9.51 2.67 -10.60
CA ALA A 96 8.60 2.91 -11.71
C ALA A 96 8.84 4.27 -12.35
N GLU A 97 8.78 4.30 -13.66
CA GLU A 97 8.66 5.55 -14.41
C GLU A 97 7.18 5.93 -14.41
N VAL A 98 6.86 7.09 -13.89
CA VAL A 98 5.49 7.62 -13.88
C VAL A 98 5.44 9.00 -14.50
N TYR A 99 4.31 9.30 -15.11
CA TYR A 99 4.08 10.54 -15.82
C TYR A 99 3.15 11.44 -15.01
N GLN A 100 3.19 12.74 -15.29
CA GLN A 100 2.28 13.67 -14.63
C GLN A 100 0.83 13.21 -14.76
N GLY A 101 0.12 13.15 -13.65
CA GLY A 101 -1.27 12.72 -13.61
C GLY A 101 -1.47 11.23 -13.40
N ASP A 102 -0.42 10.41 -13.48
CA ASP A 102 -0.54 8.98 -13.16
C ASP A 102 -0.94 8.80 -11.70
N VAL A 103 -1.83 7.84 -11.45
CA VAL A 103 -2.36 7.54 -10.13
C VAL A 103 -1.78 6.22 -9.65
N VAL A 104 -1.15 6.22 -8.49
CA VAL A 104 -0.48 5.04 -7.90
C VAL A 104 -1.12 4.72 -6.55
N TYR A 105 -1.54 3.49 -6.38
CA TYR A 105 -2.25 3.08 -5.17
C TYR A 105 -2.10 1.59 -4.89
N ILE A 106 -2.44 1.18 -3.67
CA ILE A 106 -2.37 -0.21 -3.23
C ILE A 106 -3.77 -0.80 -3.24
N LEU A 107 -3.92 -1.93 -3.93
CA LEU A 107 -5.19 -2.60 -4.14
C LEU A 107 -5.10 -4.04 -3.65
N THR A 108 -6.15 -4.53 -2.99
CA THR A 108 -6.26 -5.97 -2.74
C THR A 108 -6.61 -6.66 -4.06
N ASN A 109 -6.00 -7.83 -4.29
CA ASN A 109 -6.17 -8.52 -5.58
C ASN A 109 -7.66 -8.86 -5.80
N PRO A 110 -8.22 -8.55 -6.98
CA PRO A 110 -9.63 -8.80 -7.26
C PRO A 110 -9.97 -10.28 -7.46
N ASN A 111 -8.98 -11.13 -7.75
CA ASN A 111 -9.20 -12.52 -8.14
C ASN A 111 -8.75 -13.54 -7.08
N GLN A 112 -8.13 -13.09 -5.99
CA GLN A 112 -7.64 -13.96 -4.92
C GLN A 112 -8.45 -13.77 -3.66
N PRO A 113 -8.68 -14.83 -2.87
CA PRO A 113 -9.38 -14.69 -1.60
C PRO A 113 -8.53 -13.94 -0.57
N ILE A 114 -9.21 -13.40 0.43
CA ILE A 114 -8.61 -12.79 1.60
C ILE A 114 -9.13 -13.50 2.82
N GLN A 115 -8.27 -13.76 3.79
CA GLN A 115 -8.65 -14.36 5.06
C GLN A 115 -8.12 -13.51 6.20
N ARG A 116 -8.96 -13.17 7.14
CA ARG A 116 -8.67 -12.36 8.32
C ARG A 116 -8.35 -10.90 7.95
N GLY A 117 -7.81 -10.17 8.91
CA GLY A 117 -7.62 -8.72 8.80
C GLY A 117 -6.20 -8.28 8.50
N ILE A 118 -6.08 -7.02 8.16
CA ILE A 118 -4.81 -6.30 8.02
C ILE A 118 -4.62 -5.50 9.31
N LEU A 119 -3.46 -5.65 9.94
CA LEU A 119 -3.17 -5.06 11.24
C LEU A 119 -2.38 -3.76 11.10
N SER A 120 -2.71 -2.80 11.92
CA SER A 120 -1.94 -1.57 12.05
C SER A 120 -2.27 -0.89 13.37
N ASP A 121 -1.25 -0.70 14.21
CA ASP A 121 -1.40 -0.04 15.50
C ASP A 121 -0.09 0.68 15.87
N THR A 122 0.00 1.18 17.12
CA THR A 122 1.17 1.95 17.56
C THR A 122 2.45 1.12 17.65
N PHE A 123 2.36 -0.22 17.62
CA PHE A 123 3.51 -1.11 17.74
C PHE A 123 4.02 -1.59 16.38
N HIS A 124 3.17 -1.62 15.37
CA HIS A 124 3.54 -1.98 14.01
C HIS A 124 2.54 -1.38 13.02
N ARG A 125 3.02 -0.95 11.86
CA ARG A 125 2.21 -0.20 10.90
C ARG A 125 2.18 -0.87 9.54
N THR A 126 0.98 -1.04 9.02
CA THR A 126 0.75 -1.24 7.60
C THR A 126 0.86 0.11 6.93
N SER A 127 1.79 0.25 5.98
CA SER A 127 2.23 1.54 5.48
C SER A 127 2.45 1.57 3.96
N TYR A 128 2.50 2.79 3.43
CA TYR A 128 2.72 3.05 2.02
C TYR A 128 3.57 4.31 1.89
N SER A 129 4.63 4.21 1.12
CA SER A 129 5.56 5.33 0.92
C SER A 129 5.98 5.42 -0.53
N GLY A 130 6.38 6.60 -0.93
CA GLY A 130 6.96 6.81 -2.25
C GLY A 130 7.76 8.09 -2.32
N TRP A 131 8.73 8.12 -3.21
CA TRP A 131 9.52 9.33 -3.44
C TRP A 131 10.10 9.33 -4.84
N LYS A 132 10.28 10.53 -5.36
CA LYS A 132 10.89 10.73 -6.67
C LYS A 132 12.40 10.59 -6.55
N ILE A 133 12.97 9.70 -7.35
CA ILE A 133 14.41 9.49 -7.41
C ILE A 133 15.05 10.47 -8.40
N TYR A 134 14.40 10.65 -9.54
CA TYR A 134 15.00 11.45 -10.63
C TYR A 134 13.95 12.18 -11.44
#